data_37e787aecfc3e0224246c6ba1aa62b4e
#
_entry.id   37e787aecfc3e0224246c6ba1aa62b4e
#
_cell.length_a   1.000
_cell.length_b   1.000
_cell.length_c   1.000
_cell.angle_alpha   90.00
_cell.angle_beta   90.00
_cell.angle_gamma   90.00
#
_symmetry.space_group_name_H-M   'P 1'
#
loop_
_entity.id
_entity.type
_entity.pdbx_description
1 polymer ?
#
loop_
_entity_poly.entity_id
_entity_poly.type
_entity_poly.pdbx_seq_one_letter_code
_entity_poly.pdbx_strand_id
1 'polypeptide(L)'
;MMTVSRWIDELKRQTIQADRWVRQRLEQFQPYRHYAVQPETWNSQYRGLEWDWLNDLDELSRYAMIAGYIRRLKPGGSVLDVGCGVGLLQQQLAGIYKRYLGIDISVESLKMARPRQDASTHFLVADAATFVPPYAVDTVVFNECLYYFEHPFEVVAHYRSFLKRQGLVIISMYHETTPTRIWTGLSQRFRLVDGIRLEHLTGKDWTVKVFTATGDNFV
;
A
#
# COMPACT_ATOMS: atom_id res chain seq x y z
N MET A 1 19.48 -34.27 19.01
CA MET A 1 20.66 -33.43 19.18
C MET A 1 20.61 -32.35 18.10
N MET A 2 20.49 -31.08 18.45
CA MET A 2 20.49 -29.96 17.46
C MET A 2 21.90 -29.79 16.94
N THR A 3 22.08 -29.69 15.62
CA THR A 3 23.41 -29.46 15.03
C THR A 3 23.88 -28.04 15.33
N VAL A 4 25.21 -27.86 15.43
CA VAL A 4 25.85 -26.54 15.68
C VAL A 4 25.36 -25.48 14.67
N SER A 5 25.15 -25.87 13.41
CA SER A 5 24.60 -24.98 12.36
C SER A 5 23.20 -24.49 12.71
N ARG A 6 22.28 -25.36 13.15
CA ARG A 6 20.93 -24.99 13.59
C ARG A 6 20.95 -24.05 14.80
N TRP A 7 21.88 -24.22 15.70
CA TRP A 7 22.02 -23.36 16.87
C TRP A 7 22.53 -21.95 16.47
N ILE A 8 23.47 -21.87 15.56
CA ILE A 8 23.96 -20.60 14.99
C ILE A 8 22.83 -19.84 14.26
N ASP A 9 22.02 -20.54 13.47
CA ASP A 9 20.90 -19.95 12.75
C ASP A 9 19.81 -19.46 13.71
N GLU A 10 19.58 -20.16 14.79
CA GLU A 10 18.63 -19.74 15.84
C GLU A 10 19.11 -18.49 16.59
N LEU A 11 20.42 -18.44 16.94
CA LEU A 11 21.03 -17.25 17.55
C LEU A 11 20.95 -16.02 16.61
N LYS A 12 21.24 -16.21 15.32
CA LYS A 12 21.11 -15.13 14.32
C LYS A 12 19.67 -14.62 14.26
N ARG A 13 18.66 -15.51 14.22
CA ARG A 13 17.24 -15.12 14.21
C ARG A 13 16.86 -14.34 15.49
N GLN A 14 17.31 -14.79 16.65
CA GLN A 14 17.03 -14.09 17.91
C GLN A 14 17.69 -12.72 17.98
N THR A 15 18.92 -12.58 17.48
CA THR A 15 19.62 -11.29 17.40
C THR A 15 18.89 -10.32 16.46
N ILE A 16 18.47 -10.80 15.26
CA ILE A 16 17.71 -10.00 14.30
C ILE A 16 16.35 -9.58 14.90
N GLN A 17 15.67 -10.48 15.62
CA GLN A 17 14.40 -10.15 16.30
C GLN A 17 14.59 -9.13 17.42
N ALA A 18 15.66 -9.25 18.19
CA ALA A 18 15.98 -8.29 19.26
C ALA A 18 16.29 -6.91 18.69
N ASP A 19 17.12 -6.83 17.65
CA ASP A 19 17.44 -5.58 16.94
C ASP A 19 16.19 -4.93 16.33
N ARG A 20 15.31 -5.73 15.71
CA ARG A 20 14.03 -5.26 15.18
C ARG A 20 13.14 -4.69 16.29
N TRP A 21 13.05 -5.38 17.43
CA TRP A 21 12.26 -4.91 18.58
C TRP A 21 12.79 -3.59 19.15
N VAL A 22 14.12 -3.48 19.31
CA VAL A 22 14.77 -2.23 19.78
C VAL A 22 14.52 -1.09 18.80
N ARG A 23 14.71 -1.30 17.49
CA ARG A 23 14.42 -0.28 16.45
C ARG A 23 12.96 0.16 16.50
N GLN A 24 12.00 -0.76 16.52
CA GLN A 24 10.56 -0.43 16.63
C GLN A 24 10.25 0.40 17.89
N ARG A 25 10.92 0.10 18.99
CA ARG A 25 10.72 0.82 20.24
C ARG A 25 11.32 2.23 20.20
N LEU A 26 12.43 2.40 19.50
CA LEU A 26 13.08 3.72 19.33
C LEU A 26 12.35 4.57 18.28
N GLU A 27 11.84 3.98 17.22
CA GLU A 27 11.12 4.68 16.16
C GLU A 27 9.84 5.36 16.65
N GLN A 28 9.16 4.82 17.67
CA GLN A 28 7.97 5.44 18.25
C GLN A 28 8.29 6.81 18.94
N PHE A 29 9.56 7.09 19.25
CA PHE A 29 10.00 8.34 19.84
C PHE A 29 10.61 9.33 18.83
N GLN A 30 10.85 8.90 17.58
CA GLN A 30 11.37 9.79 16.54
C GLN A 30 10.25 10.60 15.89
N PRO A 31 10.48 11.89 15.56
CA PRO A 31 9.50 12.66 14.80
C PRO A 31 9.31 12.04 13.41
N TYR A 32 8.07 11.96 12.93
CA TYR A 32 7.76 11.50 11.58
C TYR A 32 8.40 12.45 10.57
N ARG A 33 9.34 11.95 9.81
CA ARG A 33 9.87 12.63 8.65
C ARG A 33 9.11 12.14 7.44
N HIS A 34 8.22 12.96 6.90
CA HIS A 34 7.61 12.68 5.61
C HIS A 34 8.63 12.99 4.51
N TYR A 35 8.56 12.21 3.45
CA TYR A 35 9.36 12.46 2.25
C TYR A 35 8.47 13.21 1.25
N ALA A 36 8.29 14.54 1.45
CA ALA A 36 7.58 15.35 0.45
C ALA A 36 8.41 15.38 -0.84
N VAL A 37 8.01 14.54 -1.78
CA VAL A 37 8.68 14.43 -3.08
C VAL A 37 7.89 15.24 -4.10
N GLN A 38 8.56 16.16 -4.76
CA GLN A 38 7.95 17.00 -5.80
C GLN A 38 7.59 16.16 -7.04
N PRO A 39 6.51 16.52 -7.78
CA PRO A 39 6.09 15.80 -8.97
C PRO A 39 7.20 15.55 -9.98
N GLU A 40 8.08 16.54 -10.18
CA GLU A 40 9.18 16.43 -11.14
C GLU A 40 10.25 15.41 -10.70
N THR A 41 10.46 15.22 -9.41
CA THR A 41 11.35 14.15 -8.92
C THR A 41 10.79 12.79 -9.32
N TRP A 42 9.50 12.54 -9.11
CA TRP A 42 8.84 11.32 -9.56
C TRP A 42 8.93 11.15 -11.08
N ASN A 43 8.65 12.19 -11.84
CA ASN A 43 8.77 12.17 -13.29
C ASN A 43 10.18 11.80 -13.74
N SER A 44 11.22 12.38 -13.11
CA SER A 44 12.62 12.07 -13.42
C SER A 44 12.95 10.62 -13.14
N GLN A 45 12.55 10.11 -12.00
CA GLN A 45 12.80 8.72 -11.58
C GLN A 45 12.10 7.71 -12.51
N TYR A 46 10.85 7.97 -12.91
CA TYR A 46 10.15 7.09 -13.88
C TYR A 46 10.78 7.15 -15.26
N ARG A 47 11.23 8.33 -15.74
CA ARG A 47 12.00 8.43 -16.99
C ARG A 47 13.33 7.69 -16.94
N GLY A 48 13.98 7.69 -15.77
CA GLY A 48 15.24 7.01 -15.52
C GLY A 48 15.08 5.50 -15.25
N LEU A 49 13.86 4.97 -15.27
CA LEU A 49 13.53 3.56 -14.97
C LEU A 49 13.98 3.10 -13.56
N GLU A 50 14.09 4.06 -12.62
CA GLU A 50 14.53 3.78 -11.26
C GLU A 50 13.54 2.88 -10.49
N TRP A 51 12.29 2.75 -10.98
CA TRP A 51 11.22 1.96 -10.39
C TRP A 51 10.93 0.63 -11.11
N ASP A 52 11.77 0.24 -12.10
CA ASP A 52 11.54 -0.99 -12.89
C ASP A 52 11.57 -2.25 -12.03
N TRP A 53 12.33 -2.24 -10.94
CA TRP A 53 12.41 -3.33 -9.98
C TRP A 53 11.05 -3.64 -9.28
N LEU A 54 10.07 -2.74 -9.34
CA LEU A 54 8.72 -3.03 -8.85
C LEU A 54 8.01 -4.15 -9.63
N ASN A 55 8.54 -4.51 -10.83
CA ASN A 55 8.10 -5.66 -11.63
C ASN A 55 8.76 -6.97 -11.19
N ASP A 56 9.74 -6.93 -10.31
CA ASP A 56 10.47 -8.13 -9.89
C ASP A 56 9.57 -9.10 -9.12
N LEU A 57 9.92 -10.38 -9.17
CA LEU A 57 9.13 -11.45 -8.57
C LEU A 57 8.98 -11.31 -7.05
N ASP A 58 9.97 -10.71 -6.39
CA ASP A 58 9.94 -10.50 -4.95
C ASP A 58 8.90 -9.43 -4.52
N GLU A 59 8.45 -8.57 -5.42
CA GLU A 59 7.36 -7.60 -5.20
C GLU A 59 5.96 -8.22 -5.39
N LEU A 60 5.86 -9.35 -6.11
CA LEU A 60 4.58 -9.96 -6.49
C LEU A 60 3.70 -10.32 -5.29
N SER A 61 4.29 -10.79 -4.20
CA SER A 61 3.55 -11.24 -3.01
C SER A 61 2.63 -10.15 -2.44
N ARG A 62 3.09 -8.92 -2.43
CA ARG A 62 2.36 -7.74 -1.96
C ARG A 62 1.13 -7.44 -2.85
N TYR A 63 1.33 -7.40 -4.16
CA TYR A 63 0.24 -7.20 -5.12
C TYR A 63 -0.79 -8.33 -5.06
N ALA A 64 -0.32 -9.58 -5.01
CA ALA A 64 -1.18 -10.77 -4.94
C ALA A 64 -2.03 -10.77 -3.66
N MET A 65 -1.49 -10.32 -2.53
CA MET A 65 -2.23 -10.21 -1.28
C MET A 65 -3.32 -9.15 -1.36
N ILE A 66 -3.02 -7.95 -1.88
CA ILE A 66 -4.02 -6.90 -2.09
C ILE A 66 -5.14 -7.40 -3.02
N ALA A 67 -4.77 -8.04 -4.13
CA ALA A 67 -5.72 -8.62 -5.08
C ALA A 67 -6.58 -9.73 -4.42
N GLY A 68 -5.99 -10.56 -3.57
CA GLY A 68 -6.67 -11.59 -2.80
C GLY A 68 -7.74 -11.00 -1.87
N TYR A 69 -7.43 -9.94 -1.14
CA TYR A 69 -8.39 -9.23 -0.29
C TYR A 69 -9.54 -8.63 -1.12
N ILE A 70 -9.25 -7.95 -2.23
CA ILE A 70 -10.29 -7.36 -3.08
C ILE A 70 -11.19 -8.46 -3.67
N ARG A 71 -10.60 -9.53 -4.20
CA ARG A 71 -11.34 -10.69 -4.74
C ARG A 71 -12.26 -11.33 -3.71
N ARG A 72 -11.79 -11.46 -2.48
CA ARG A 72 -12.54 -12.13 -1.41
C ARG A 72 -13.62 -11.25 -0.79
N LEU A 73 -13.32 -9.96 -0.57
CA LEU A 73 -14.16 -9.07 0.22
C LEU A 73 -15.05 -8.15 -0.62
N LYS A 74 -14.62 -7.81 -1.84
CA LYS A 74 -15.32 -6.88 -2.75
C LYS A 74 -15.28 -7.35 -4.21
N PRO A 75 -15.70 -8.59 -4.50
CA PRO A 75 -15.69 -9.10 -5.88
C PRO A 75 -16.57 -8.23 -6.79
N GLY A 76 -16.05 -7.83 -7.95
CA GLY A 76 -16.74 -6.96 -8.89
C GLY A 76 -16.97 -5.54 -8.40
N GLY A 77 -16.32 -5.12 -7.31
CA GLY A 77 -16.42 -3.77 -6.78
C GLY A 77 -15.66 -2.73 -7.62
N SER A 78 -15.84 -1.45 -7.26
CA SER A 78 -15.04 -0.35 -7.78
C SER A 78 -13.81 -0.13 -6.91
N VAL A 79 -12.66 0.10 -7.54
CA VAL A 79 -11.35 0.31 -6.89
C VAL A 79 -10.82 1.69 -7.24
N LEU A 80 -10.37 2.43 -6.23
CA LEU A 80 -9.54 3.61 -6.36
C LEU A 80 -8.13 3.25 -5.86
N ASP A 81 -7.13 3.34 -6.73
CA ASP A 81 -5.73 3.08 -6.43
C ASP A 81 -4.99 4.41 -6.35
N VAL A 82 -4.60 4.79 -5.13
CA VAL A 82 -3.96 6.08 -4.83
C VAL A 82 -2.44 5.90 -4.90
N GLY A 83 -1.77 6.68 -5.74
CA GLY A 83 -0.35 6.49 -6.03
C GLY A 83 -0.12 5.22 -6.86
N CYS A 84 -0.92 5.03 -7.92
CA CYS A 84 -0.95 3.78 -8.71
C CYS A 84 0.32 3.52 -9.53
N GLY A 85 1.21 4.50 -9.66
CA GLY A 85 2.43 4.41 -10.45
C GLY A 85 2.16 3.96 -11.88
N VAL A 86 2.94 3.00 -12.35
CA VAL A 86 2.78 2.41 -13.69
C VAL A 86 1.62 1.38 -13.78
N GLY A 87 0.79 1.26 -12.76
CA GLY A 87 -0.43 0.43 -12.77
C GLY A 87 -0.19 -1.06 -12.56
N LEU A 88 0.85 -1.46 -11.82
CA LEU A 88 1.15 -2.88 -11.56
C LEU A 88 0.05 -3.59 -10.77
N LEU A 89 -0.56 -2.91 -9.80
CA LEU A 89 -1.67 -3.48 -9.06
C LEU A 89 -2.87 -3.72 -9.98
N GLN A 90 -3.16 -2.83 -10.93
CA GLN A 90 -4.24 -3.01 -11.89
C GLN A 90 -4.09 -4.31 -12.68
N GLN A 91 -2.86 -4.68 -13.07
CA GLN A 91 -2.61 -5.94 -13.78
C GLN A 91 -3.02 -7.16 -12.94
N GLN A 92 -2.75 -7.14 -11.64
CA GLN A 92 -3.12 -8.23 -10.72
C GLN A 92 -4.62 -8.27 -10.42
N LEU A 93 -5.31 -7.14 -10.67
CA LEU A 93 -6.75 -6.99 -10.46
C LEU A 93 -7.58 -7.22 -11.74
N ALA A 94 -6.97 -7.47 -12.88
CA ALA A 94 -7.67 -7.70 -14.14
C ALA A 94 -8.75 -8.78 -13.99
N GLY A 95 -9.99 -8.46 -14.39
CA GLY A 95 -11.15 -9.35 -14.25
C GLY A 95 -11.75 -9.45 -12.84
N ILE A 96 -11.18 -8.74 -11.84
CA ILE A 96 -11.67 -8.79 -10.45
C ILE A 96 -12.62 -7.62 -10.14
N TYR A 97 -12.38 -6.44 -10.73
CA TYR A 97 -13.15 -5.23 -10.50
C TYR A 97 -14.16 -4.97 -11.65
N LYS A 98 -15.19 -4.18 -11.34
CA LYS A 98 -16.10 -3.62 -12.34
C LYS A 98 -15.64 -2.26 -12.85
N ARG A 99 -14.93 -1.50 -12.00
CA ARG A 99 -14.40 -0.18 -12.31
C ARG A 99 -13.11 0.05 -11.52
N TYR A 100 -12.10 0.52 -12.21
CA TYR A 100 -10.82 0.87 -11.62
C TYR A 100 -10.46 2.30 -11.98
N LEU A 101 -10.03 3.07 -10.98
CA LEU A 101 -9.46 4.40 -11.16
C LEU A 101 -8.12 4.44 -10.45
N GLY A 102 -7.03 4.56 -11.22
CA GLY A 102 -5.70 4.82 -10.69
C GLY A 102 -5.39 6.30 -10.76
N ILE A 103 -4.87 6.86 -9.69
CA ILE A 103 -4.37 8.24 -9.64
C ILE A 103 -2.91 8.26 -9.24
N ASP A 104 -2.14 9.12 -9.88
CA ASP A 104 -0.73 9.37 -9.54
C ASP A 104 -0.37 10.81 -9.86
N ILE A 105 0.58 11.38 -9.13
CA ILE A 105 1.06 12.74 -9.38
C ILE A 105 2.04 12.79 -10.56
N SER A 106 2.67 11.66 -10.91
CA SER A 106 3.63 11.54 -11.99
C SER A 106 2.94 11.35 -13.34
N VAL A 107 3.15 12.28 -14.25
CA VAL A 107 2.73 12.14 -15.65
C VAL A 107 3.45 10.99 -16.34
N GLU A 108 4.72 10.77 -16.00
CA GLU A 108 5.56 9.75 -16.65
C GLU A 108 5.15 8.33 -16.24
N SER A 109 4.84 8.09 -14.97
CA SER A 109 4.31 6.80 -14.55
C SER A 109 3.01 6.46 -15.29
N LEU A 110 2.13 7.45 -15.43
CA LEU A 110 0.84 7.24 -16.08
C LEU A 110 0.92 7.09 -17.61
N LYS A 111 1.95 7.61 -18.27
CA LYS A 111 2.21 7.28 -19.68
C LYS A 111 2.43 5.77 -19.84
N MET A 112 3.09 5.13 -18.88
CA MET A 112 3.35 3.68 -18.89
C MET A 112 2.11 2.88 -18.48
N ALA A 113 1.22 3.42 -17.65
CA ALA A 113 -0.05 2.80 -17.25
C ALA A 113 -1.13 2.86 -18.32
N ARG A 114 -1.23 3.97 -19.08
CA ARG A 114 -2.30 4.25 -20.05
C ARG A 114 -2.55 3.19 -21.12
N PRO A 115 -1.59 2.42 -21.63
CA PRO A 115 -1.87 1.33 -22.57
C PRO A 115 -2.86 0.27 -22.03
N ARG A 116 -3.08 0.22 -20.72
CA ARG A 116 -4.07 -0.67 -20.07
C ARG A 116 -5.42 -0.02 -19.80
N GLN A 117 -5.60 1.21 -20.23
CA GLN A 117 -6.85 1.94 -20.08
C GLN A 117 -7.92 1.39 -21.02
N ASP A 118 -9.12 1.18 -20.50
CA ASP A 118 -10.28 0.70 -21.25
C ASP A 118 -11.58 1.30 -20.69
N ALA A 119 -12.73 0.75 -21.06
CA ALA A 119 -14.03 1.24 -20.58
C ALA A 119 -14.22 1.09 -19.05
N SER A 120 -13.49 0.19 -18.41
CA SER A 120 -13.56 -0.10 -16.96
C SER A 120 -12.37 0.42 -16.17
N THR A 121 -11.28 0.79 -16.85
CA THR A 121 -9.99 1.14 -16.27
C THR A 121 -9.56 2.53 -16.71
N HIS A 122 -9.36 3.44 -15.77
CA HIS A 122 -8.91 4.80 -16.04
C HIS A 122 -7.71 5.18 -15.17
N PHE A 123 -6.81 6.00 -15.73
CA PHE A 123 -5.66 6.57 -15.04
C PHE A 123 -5.67 8.08 -15.18
N LEU A 124 -5.57 8.81 -14.06
CA LEU A 124 -5.62 10.27 -14.01
C LEU A 124 -4.41 10.84 -13.27
N VAL A 125 -3.81 11.88 -13.85
CA VAL A 125 -2.81 12.67 -13.12
C VAL A 125 -3.54 13.50 -12.07
N ALA A 126 -3.22 13.29 -10.80
CA ALA A 126 -3.84 13.99 -9.71
C ALA A 126 -2.93 14.01 -8.47
N ASP A 127 -3.00 15.12 -7.73
CA ASP A 127 -2.47 15.17 -6.38
C ASP A 127 -3.44 14.49 -5.42
N ALA A 128 -2.99 13.38 -4.85
CA ALA A 128 -3.81 12.58 -3.96
C ALA A 128 -4.23 13.32 -2.66
N ALA A 129 -3.53 14.36 -2.25
CA ALA A 129 -3.92 15.14 -1.07
C ALA A 129 -5.20 15.95 -1.30
N THR A 130 -5.51 16.29 -2.56
CA THR A 130 -6.63 17.20 -2.91
C THR A 130 -7.64 16.58 -3.87
N PHE A 131 -7.33 15.44 -4.48
CA PHE A 131 -8.20 14.82 -5.49
C PHE A 131 -9.53 14.37 -4.90
N VAL A 132 -10.61 14.73 -5.56
CA VAL A 132 -11.99 14.34 -5.24
C VAL A 132 -12.44 13.27 -6.23
N PRO A 133 -12.67 12.01 -5.79
CA PRO A 133 -13.17 10.97 -6.67
C PRO A 133 -14.54 11.31 -7.25
N PRO A 134 -14.78 11.07 -8.55
CA PRO A 134 -16.04 11.45 -9.22
C PRO A 134 -17.24 10.57 -8.79
N TYR A 135 -16.99 9.51 -8.01
CA TYR A 135 -18.01 8.60 -7.50
C TYR A 135 -17.51 7.86 -6.25
N ALA A 136 -18.46 7.37 -5.46
CA ALA A 136 -18.14 6.52 -4.31
C ALA A 136 -17.63 5.14 -4.77
N VAL A 137 -16.61 4.64 -4.07
CA VAL A 137 -15.91 3.39 -4.39
C VAL A 137 -16.11 2.31 -3.34
N ASP A 138 -15.90 1.05 -3.72
CA ASP A 138 -15.98 -0.09 -2.80
C ASP A 138 -14.66 -0.29 -2.06
N THR A 139 -13.53 0.06 -2.70
CA THR A 139 -12.19 -0.10 -2.12
C THR A 139 -11.30 1.08 -2.51
N VAL A 140 -10.60 1.63 -1.52
CA VAL A 140 -9.46 2.54 -1.71
C VAL A 140 -8.20 1.77 -1.35
N VAL A 141 -7.17 1.86 -2.20
CA VAL A 141 -5.87 1.23 -1.98
C VAL A 141 -4.79 2.30 -1.86
N PHE A 142 -3.93 2.15 -0.87
CA PHE A 142 -2.66 2.86 -0.73
C PHE A 142 -1.54 1.81 -0.75
N ASN A 143 -0.92 1.63 -1.89
CA ASN A 143 0.11 0.61 -2.07
C ASN A 143 1.48 1.28 -2.17
N GLU A 144 2.26 1.22 -1.07
CA GLU A 144 3.61 1.79 -0.94
C GLU A 144 3.68 3.32 -1.18
N CYS A 145 2.61 4.05 -0.87
CA CYS A 145 2.58 5.50 -1.11
C CYS A 145 2.26 6.33 0.14
N LEU A 146 1.66 5.75 1.17
CA LEU A 146 1.11 6.51 2.29
C LEU A 146 2.17 7.27 3.11
N TYR A 147 3.37 6.76 3.20
CA TYR A 147 4.49 7.38 3.93
C TYR A 147 5.13 8.58 3.21
N TYR A 148 4.71 8.88 1.98
CA TYR A 148 5.11 10.09 1.27
C TYR A 148 4.24 11.31 1.59
N PHE A 149 3.10 11.12 2.28
CA PHE A 149 2.24 12.24 2.66
C PHE A 149 2.67 12.86 3.99
N GLU A 150 2.62 14.18 4.06
CA GLU A 150 2.86 14.94 5.29
C GLU A 150 1.85 14.57 6.38
N HIS A 151 0.58 14.44 5.98
CA HIS A 151 -0.55 14.14 6.85
C HIS A 151 -1.27 12.84 6.43
N PRO A 152 -0.63 11.65 6.59
CA PRO A 152 -1.16 10.38 6.07
C PRO A 152 -2.56 10.03 6.62
N PHE A 153 -2.84 10.40 7.86
CA PHE A 153 -4.15 10.13 8.48
C PHE A 153 -5.26 10.97 7.88
N GLU A 154 -4.97 12.21 7.53
CA GLU A 154 -5.93 13.14 6.90
C GLU A 154 -6.23 12.68 5.48
N VAL A 155 -5.22 12.22 4.74
CA VAL A 155 -5.39 11.65 3.41
C VAL A 155 -6.27 10.40 3.47
N VAL A 156 -6.02 9.47 4.38
CA VAL A 156 -6.88 8.28 4.52
C VAL A 156 -8.29 8.67 4.94
N ALA A 157 -8.45 9.63 5.86
CA ALA A 157 -9.77 10.12 6.29
C ALA A 157 -10.52 10.81 5.15
N HIS A 158 -9.82 11.58 4.29
CA HIS A 158 -10.40 12.17 3.09
C HIS A 158 -11.00 11.11 2.17
N TYR A 159 -10.22 10.11 1.79
CA TYR A 159 -10.70 9.04 0.89
C TYR A 159 -11.76 8.14 1.52
N ARG A 160 -11.75 7.99 2.85
CA ARG A 160 -12.82 7.27 3.57
C ARG A 160 -14.19 7.89 3.32
N SER A 161 -14.28 9.21 3.15
CA SER A 161 -15.55 9.90 2.89
C SER A 161 -16.20 9.52 1.54
N PHE A 162 -15.41 8.95 0.62
CA PHE A 162 -15.87 8.48 -0.69
C PHE A 162 -16.08 6.96 -0.74
N LEU A 163 -15.93 6.26 0.39
CA LEU A 163 -16.29 4.84 0.43
C LEU A 163 -17.80 4.67 0.44
N LYS A 164 -18.25 3.68 -0.33
CA LYS A 164 -19.62 3.16 -0.17
C LYS A 164 -19.80 2.51 1.21
N ARG A 165 -21.05 2.25 1.60
CA ARG A 165 -21.34 1.47 2.80
C ARG A 165 -20.56 0.14 2.79
N GLN A 166 -19.93 -0.20 3.90
CA GLN A 166 -19.02 -1.34 4.03
C GLN A 166 -17.79 -1.28 3.11
N GLY A 167 -17.42 -0.11 2.59
CA GLY A 167 -16.21 0.06 1.79
C GLY A 167 -14.93 -0.20 2.59
N LEU A 168 -13.86 -0.53 1.89
CA LEU A 168 -12.57 -0.91 2.46
C LEU A 168 -11.48 0.10 2.13
N VAL A 169 -10.56 0.27 3.07
CA VAL A 169 -9.24 0.85 2.82
C VAL A 169 -8.21 -0.26 2.96
N ILE A 170 -7.41 -0.50 1.93
CA ILE A 170 -6.31 -1.47 1.94
C ILE A 170 -5.01 -0.69 1.85
N ILE A 171 -4.11 -0.93 2.79
CA ILE A 171 -2.83 -0.22 2.88
C ILE A 171 -1.70 -1.23 2.92
N SER A 172 -0.73 -1.07 2.03
CA SER A 172 0.54 -1.79 2.05
C SER A 172 1.67 -0.83 2.32
N MET A 173 2.58 -1.20 3.22
CA MET A 173 3.80 -0.43 3.48
C MET A 173 4.97 -1.35 3.77
N TYR A 174 6.12 -1.02 3.18
CA TYR A 174 7.40 -1.68 3.42
C TYR A 174 7.87 -1.45 4.86
N HIS A 175 8.33 -2.51 5.50
CA HIS A 175 8.55 -2.49 6.94
C HIS A 175 9.67 -1.51 7.37
N GLU A 176 10.79 -1.50 6.65
CA GLU A 176 11.95 -0.67 7.04
C GLU A 176 11.71 0.84 6.91
N THR A 177 10.82 1.24 5.99
CA THR A 177 10.52 2.66 5.74
C THR A 177 9.31 3.17 6.53
N THR A 178 8.51 2.24 7.10
CA THR A 178 7.25 2.60 7.73
C THR A 178 7.43 2.80 9.22
N PRO A 179 7.30 4.03 9.74
CA PRO A 179 7.26 4.27 11.17
C PRO A 179 6.08 3.53 11.80
N THR A 180 6.34 2.74 12.84
CA THR A 180 5.32 1.99 13.61
C THR A 180 4.12 2.85 14.01
N ARG A 181 4.33 4.15 14.24
CA ARG A 181 3.28 5.11 14.58
C ARG A 181 2.23 5.34 13.49
N ILE A 182 2.57 5.16 12.16
CA ILE A 182 1.55 5.24 11.12
C ILE A 182 0.53 4.12 11.33
N TRP A 183 1.00 2.89 11.52
CA TRP A 183 0.12 1.76 11.81
C TRP A 183 -0.69 1.94 13.10
N THR A 184 -0.06 2.44 14.17
CA THR A 184 -0.73 2.73 15.44
C THR A 184 -1.80 3.80 15.25
N GLY A 185 -1.46 4.89 14.57
CA GLY A 185 -2.40 5.98 14.32
C GLY A 185 -3.58 5.58 13.44
N LEU A 186 -3.36 4.72 12.44
CA LEU A 186 -4.43 4.16 11.61
C LEU A 186 -5.35 3.25 12.44
N SER A 187 -4.78 2.36 13.26
CA SER A 187 -5.56 1.43 14.09
C SER A 187 -6.38 2.12 15.18
N GLN A 188 -5.98 3.33 15.58
CA GLN A 188 -6.77 4.16 16.52
C GLN A 188 -7.96 4.86 15.85
N ARG A 189 -7.89 5.09 14.52
CA ARG A 189 -8.88 5.89 13.76
C ARG A 189 -9.81 5.06 12.90
N PHE A 190 -9.36 3.86 12.51
CA PHE A 190 -10.07 2.96 11.59
C PHE A 190 -10.18 1.58 12.21
N ARG A 191 -11.29 0.89 11.93
CA ARG A 191 -11.46 -0.48 12.38
C ARG A 191 -10.64 -1.43 11.51
N LEU A 192 -9.70 -2.15 12.11
CA LEU A 192 -8.97 -3.21 11.45
C LEU A 192 -9.90 -4.40 11.18
N VAL A 193 -9.94 -4.83 9.93
CA VAL A 193 -10.66 -6.05 9.49
C VAL A 193 -9.72 -7.24 9.49
N ASP A 194 -8.54 -7.07 8.87
CA ASP A 194 -7.51 -8.09 8.79
C ASP A 194 -6.15 -7.46 8.48
N GLY A 195 -5.08 -8.22 8.65
CA GLY A 195 -3.74 -7.78 8.30
C GLY A 195 -2.74 -8.93 8.28
N ILE A 196 -1.76 -8.82 7.40
CA ILE A 196 -0.70 -9.80 7.24
C ILE A 196 0.66 -9.10 7.09
N ARG A 197 1.68 -9.75 7.59
CA ARG A 197 3.07 -9.44 7.28
C ARG A 197 3.59 -10.45 6.27
N LEU A 198 4.14 -9.97 5.19
CA LEU A 198 4.77 -10.73 4.12
C LEU A 198 6.28 -10.57 4.25
N GLU A 199 7.00 -11.67 4.22
CA GLU A 199 8.46 -11.69 4.22
C GLU A 199 8.93 -12.54 3.04
N HIS A 200 9.68 -11.92 2.14
CA HIS A 200 10.29 -12.61 1.00
C HIS A 200 11.65 -13.19 1.38
N LEU A 201 12.09 -14.24 0.70
CA LEU A 201 13.38 -14.90 0.96
C LEU A 201 14.60 -13.98 0.74
N THR A 202 14.45 -12.90 -0.02
CA THR A 202 15.49 -11.86 -0.19
C THR A 202 15.62 -10.92 1.01
N GLY A 203 14.74 -11.05 2.02
CA GLY A 203 14.70 -10.20 3.21
C GLY A 203 13.78 -8.99 3.09
N LYS A 204 13.19 -8.73 1.91
CA LYS A 204 12.15 -7.70 1.79
C LYS A 204 10.91 -8.10 2.58
N ASP A 205 10.29 -7.16 3.27
CA ASP A 205 9.04 -7.43 4.00
C ASP A 205 8.05 -6.26 3.92
N TRP A 206 6.79 -6.61 3.92
CA TRP A 206 5.68 -5.66 3.87
C TRP A 206 4.62 -6.02 4.90
N THR A 207 3.91 -4.99 5.35
CA THR A 207 2.67 -5.19 6.10
C THR A 207 1.50 -4.71 5.24
N VAL A 208 0.53 -5.60 5.00
CA VAL A 208 -0.73 -5.26 4.33
C VAL A 208 -1.84 -5.32 5.36
N LYS A 209 -2.61 -4.24 5.49
CA LYS A 209 -3.77 -4.16 6.39
C LYS A 209 -5.02 -3.71 5.65
N VAL A 210 -6.13 -4.28 6.06
CA VAL A 210 -7.48 -3.94 5.58
C VAL A 210 -8.25 -3.28 6.70
N PHE A 211 -8.78 -2.09 6.41
CA PHE A 211 -9.60 -1.32 7.34
C PHE A 211 -10.99 -1.06 6.75
N THR A 212 -11.97 -0.85 7.63
CA THR A 212 -13.28 -0.36 7.24
C THR A 212 -13.61 0.94 7.96
N ALA A 213 -14.59 1.67 7.47
CA ALA A 213 -15.19 2.76 8.23
C ALA A 213 -15.73 2.21 9.55
N THR A 214 -15.54 2.95 10.65
CA THR A 214 -16.06 2.56 11.97
C THR A 214 -17.59 2.47 11.93
N GLY A 215 -18.16 1.38 12.46
CA GLY A 215 -19.61 1.18 12.59
C GLY A 215 -20.22 0.08 11.74
N ASP A 216 -19.51 -0.41 10.72
CA ASP A 216 -20.02 -1.53 9.92
C ASP A 216 -19.61 -2.88 10.53
N ASN A 217 -20.59 -3.71 10.85
CA ASN A 217 -20.34 -5.11 11.19
C ASN A 217 -20.09 -5.87 9.88
N PHE A 218 -18.87 -6.39 9.71
CA PHE A 218 -18.62 -7.46 8.75
C PHE A 218 -19.10 -8.76 9.39
N VAL A 219 -20.14 -9.35 8.81
CA VAL A 219 -20.61 -10.71 9.09
C VAL A 219 -20.02 -11.63 8.04
#